data_d7b15021da60e5f9ba327b05060c1212
#
_entry.id   d7b15021da60e5f9ba327b05060c1212
#
_cell.length_a   1.000
_cell.length_b   1.000
_cell.length_c   1.000
_cell.angle_alpha   90.00
_cell.angle_beta   90.00
_cell.angle_gamma   90.00
#
_symmetry.space_group_name_H-M   'P 1'
#
loop_
_entity.id
_entity.type
_entity.pdbx_description
1 polymer ?
#
loop_
_entity_poly.entity_id
_entity_poly.type
_entity_poly.pdbx_seq_one_letter_code
_entity_poly.pdbx_strand_id
1 'polypeptide(L)'
;VAGVEKYFQIARCFRDEDLRSDRQMEFTQVDVEASFIDREGIYALFEGMLKKVWKDVLGLDLPTPFPRLAFVDAMNRYGVDKPDVRFGLELVDFTETFKTSGFKVFQATVAGGGVIKALNAKGLADLTQGELKNLEDIAKSLGAKGLAFIKVEGGEWKSPIVKFFSEAEKAALTAQLGLADGDVAFFAAAPWEKACAILGRIRLEVAALLQKRGKLAIRADDWKFLWVVDTISQAFPTPSAIIRTPSILFRAS
;
A
#
# COMPACT_ATOMS: atom_id res chain seq x y z
N VAL A 1 -0.20 19.75 -30.80
CA VAL A 1 -1.33 19.29 -31.59
C VAL A 1 -1.77 20.39 -32.56
N ALA A 2 -1.22 20.44 -33.77
CA ALA A 2 -1.67 21.28 -34.91
C ALA A 2 -2.23 22.68 -34.55
N GLY A 3 -1.63 23.38 -33.59
CA GLY A 3 -2.07 24.73 -33.16
C GLY A 3 -3.24 24.76 -32.17
N VAL A 4 -3.75 23.63 -31.71
CA VAL A 4 -4.76 23.57 -30.65
C VAL A 4 -4.07 23.45 -29.29
N GLU A 5 -4.27 24.44 -28.42
CA GLU A 5 -3.58 24.48 -27.11
C GLU A 5 -4.21 23.54 -26.07
N LYS A 6 -5.51 23.27 -26.18
CA LYS A 6 -6.24 22.40 -25.26
C LYS A 6 -7.20 21.52 -26.05
N TYR A 7 -7.10 20.22 -25.81
CA TYR A 7 -7.93 19.22 -26.45
C TYR A 7 -8.39 18.18 -25.44
N PHE A 8 -9.60 17.68 -25.59
CA PHE A 8 -10.06 16.50 -24.88
C PHE A 8 -11.00 15.69 -25.75
N GLN A 9 -11.07 14.41 -25.48
CA GLN A 9 -12.08 13.51 -26.05
C GLN A 9 -12.51 12.47 -25.02
N ILE A 10 -13.72 11.96 -25.22
CA ILE A 10 -14.21 10.75 -24.55
C ILE A 10 -14.15 9.65 -25.58
N ALA A 11 -13.09 8.85 -25.49
CA ALA A 11 -12.74 7.87 -26.50
C ALA A 11 -13.09 6.45 -26.04
N ARG A 12 -13.66 5.67 -26.95
CA ARG A 12 -13.81 4.23 -26.77
C ARG A 12 -12.50 3.56 -27.17
N CYS A 13 -11.89 2.88 -26.21
CA CYS A 13 -10.56 2.28 -26.35
C CYS A 13 -10.64 0.76 -26.22
N PHE A 14 -9.72 0.09 -26.92
CA PHE A 14 -9.59 -1.36 -26.89
C PHE A 14 -8.14 -1.73 -26.61
N ARG A 15 -7.93 -2.72 -25.73
CA ARG A 15 -6.60 -3.29 -25.45
C ARG A 15 -6.71 -4.80 -25.34
N ASP A 16 -5.75 -5.49 -25.93
CA ASP A 16 -5.55 -6.92 -25.71
C ASP A 16 -4.82 -7.12 -24.37
N GLU A 17 -5.62 -7.35 -23.33
CA GLU A 17 -5.11 -7.51 -21.95
C GLU A 17 -5.80 -8.70 -21.27
N ASP A 18 -5.10 -9.32 -20.32
CA ASP A 18 -5.72 -10.30 -19.43
C ASP A 18 -6.85 -9.65 -18.62
N LEU A 19 -8.02 -10.29 -18.64
CA LEU A 19 -9.19 -9.85 -17.88
C LEU A 19 -8.88 -9.89 -16.36
N ARG A 20 -9.12 -8.77 -15.69
CA ARG A 20 -9.04 -8.63 -14.23
C ARG A 20 -10.27 -7.87 -13.74
N SER A 21 -10.50 -7.89 -12.43
CA SER A 21 -11.62 -7.17 -11.82
C SER A 21 -11.64 -5.66 -12.13
N ASP A 22 -10.47 -5.08 -12.42
CA ASP A 22 -10.26 -3.65 -12.70
C ASP A 22 -9.82 -3.37 -14.16
N ARG A 23 -9.85 -4.39 -15.05
CA ARG A 23 -9.42 -4.27 -16.45
C ARG A 23 -10.35 -5.02 -17.39
N GLN A 24 -10.82 -4.31 -18.40
CA GLN A 24 -11.62 -4.85 -19.49
C GLN A 24 -10.92 -4.55 -20.82
N MET A 25 -11.14 -5.41 -21.81
CA MET A 25 -10.59 -5.22 -23.16
C MET A 25 -11.16 -3.98 -23.86
N GLU A 26 -12.40 -3.63 -23.53
CA GLU A 26 -13.07 -2.42 -24.02
C GLU A 26 -13.35 -1.49 -22.84
N PHE A 27 -12.97 -0.23 -22.95
CA PHE A 27 -13.18 0.78 -21.90
C PHE A 27 -13.28 2.18 -22.50
N THR A 28 -13.88 3.09 -21.74
CA THR A 28 -13.96 4.51 -22.13
C THR A 28 -12.85 5.29 -21.43
N GLN A 29 -12.16 6.11 -22.19
CA GLN A 29 -11.07 6.97 -21.68
C GLN A 29 -11.48 8.43 -21.83
N VAL A 30 -11.23 9.22 -20.79
CA VAL A 30 -11.16 10.68 -20.90
C VAL A 30 -9.72 11.01 -21.25
N ASP A 31 -9.51 11.40 -22.49
CA ASP A 31 -8.20 11.75 -23.05
C ASP A 31 -8.07 13.25 -23.09
N VAL A 32 -6.97 13.79 -22.53
CA VAL A 32 -6.76 15.24 -22.39
C VAL A 32 -5.34 15.56 -22.81
N GLU A 33 -5.20 16.50 -23.74
CA GLU A 33 -3.93 17.07 -24.15
C GLU A 33 -3.94 18.58 -23.93
N ALA A 34 -2.87 19.12 -23.37
CA ALA A 34 -2.73 20.54 -23.14
C ALA A 34 -1.28 21.01 -23.39
N SER A 35 -1.13 22.14 -24.07
CA SER A 35 0.15 22.82 -24.27
C SER A 35 0.37 23.86 -23.16
N PHE A 36 1.64 24.19 -22.89
CA PHE A 36 2.04 25.24 -21.95
C PHE A 36 1.49 25.06 -20.53
N ILE A 37 1.32 23.81 -20.11
CA ILE A 37 0.84 23.43 -18.78
C ILE A 37 1.92 22.60 -18.06
N ASP A 38 2.08 22.84 -16.79
CA ASP A 38 2.94 22.05 -15.92
C ASP A 38 2.17 20.95 -15.18
N ARG A 39 2.87 20.20 -14.35
CA ARG A 39 2.29 19.13 -13.53
C ARG A 39 1.18 19.65 -12.62
N GLU A 40 1.37 20.82 -12.03
CA GLU A 40 0.40 21.44 -11.12
C GLU A 40 -0.89 21.81 -11.84
N GLY A 41 -0.79 22.33 -13.05
CA GLY A 41 -1.93 22.63 -13.88
C GLY A 41 -2.73 21.38 -14.25
N ILE A 42 -2.06 20.24 -14.51
CA ILE A 42 -2.73 18.96 -14.73
C ILE A 42 -3.47 18.49 -13.47
N TYR A 43 -2.83 18.58 -12.30
CA TYR A 43 -3.48 18.22 -11.04
C TYR A 43 -4.73 19.07 -10.80
N ALA A 44 -4.63 20.39 -10.94
CA ALA A 44 -5.75 21.30 -10.74
C ALA A 44 -6.93 20.99 -11.70
N LEU A 45 -6.62 20.68 -12.97
CA LEU A 45 -7.63 20.32 -13.96
C LEU A 45 -8.40 19.05 -13.55
N PHE A 46 -7.69 17.96 -13.22
CA PHE A 46 -8.32 16.71 -12.85
C PHE A 46 -9.01 16.76 -11.49
N GLU A 47 -8.44 17.46 -10.52
CA GLU A 47 -9.08 17.69 -9.23
C GLU A 47 -10.40 18.46 -9.39
N GLY A 48 -10.41 19.52 -10.21
CA GLY A 48 -11.60 20.27 -10.53
C GLY A 48 -12.68 19.43 -11.23
N MET A 49 -12.28 18.60 -12.19
CA MET A 49 -13.17 17.67 -12.88
C MET A 49 -13.79 16.67 -11.90
N LEU A 50 -12.97 16.01 -11.09
CA LEU A 50 -13.44 15.01 -10.11
C LEU A 50 -14.35 15.65 -9.05
N LYS A 51 -13.97 16.79 -8.51
CA LYS A 51 -14.80 17.55 -7.57
C LYS A 51 -16.18 17.83 -8.14
N LYS A 52 -16.24 18.29 -9.41
CA LYS A 52 -17.51 18.55 -10.08
C LYS A 52 -18.33 17.28 -10.29
N VAL A 53 -17.73 16.21 -10.79
CA VAL A 53 -18.43 14.93 -11.02
C VAL A 53 -19.00 14.39 -9.71
N TRP A 54 -18.21 14.34 -8.63
CA TRP A 54 -18.69 13.86 -7.33
C TRP A 54 -19.82 14.72 -6.77
N LYS A 55 -19.72 16.04 -6.94
CA LYS A 55 -20.76 16.97 -6.51
C LYS A 55 -22.06 16.74 -7.28
N ASP A 56 -21.97 16.68 -8.60
CA ASP A 56 -23.16 16.61 -9.47
C ASP A 56 -23.85 15.22 -9.41
N VAL A 57 -23.07 14.13 -9.28
CA VAL A 57 -23.61 12.77 -9.32
C VAL A 57 -23.97 12.24 -7.94
N LEU A 58 -23.14 12.51 -6.94
CA LEU A 58 -23.27 11.93 -5.59
C LEU A 58 -23.66 12.97 -4.52
N GLY A 59 -23.69 14.26 -4.85
CA GLY A 59 -23.92 15.33 -3.88
C GLY A 59 -22.75 15.56 -2.92
N LEU A 60 -21.60 14.93 -3.15
CA LEU A 60 -20.43 14.97 -2.26
C LEU A 60 -19.45 16.06 -2.71
N ASP A 61 -18.96 16.84 -1.76
CA ASP A 61 -17.96 17.86 -2.01
C ASP A 61 -16.57 17.32 -1.65
N LEU A 62 -15.74 17.08 -2.65
CA LEU A 62 -14.38 16.57 -2.45
C LEU A 62 -13.46 17.71 -2.00
N PRO A 63 -12.70 17.52 -0.91
CA PRO A 63 -11.66 18.48 -0.51
C PRO A 63 -10.53 18.50 -1.53
N THR A 64 -10.16 19.69 -1.99
CA THR A 64 -9.02 19.93 -2.88
C THR A 64 -8.08 20.96 -2.26
N PRO A 65 -6.76 20.95 -2.53
CA PRO A 65 -6.05 19.97 -3.37
C PRO A 65 -5.97 18.59 -2.75
N PHE A 66 -5.88 17.53 -3.58
CA PHE A 66 -5.66 16.17 -3.09
C PHE A 66 -4.27 16.03 -2.49
N PRO A 67 -4.13 15.28 -1.38
CA PRO A 67 -2.83 14.97 -0.80
C PRO A 67 -1.87 14.35 -1.83
N ARG A 68 -0.60 14.68 -1.73
CA ARG A 68 0.47 14.10 -2.54
C ARG A 68 1.31 13.16 -1.71
N LEU A 69 1.53 11.97 -2.22
CA LEU A 69 2.33 10.93 -1.58
C LEU A 69 3.42 10.50 -2.55
N ALA A 70 4.68 10.61 -2.14
CA ALA A 70 5.77 10.10 -2.97
C ALA A 70 5.65 8.58 -3.15
N PHE A 71 6.01 8.07 -4.32
CA PHE A 71 5.97 6.63 -4.61
C PHE A 71 6.71 5.80 -3.56
N VAL A 72 7.90 6.25 -3.15
CA VAL A 72 8.69 5.55 -2.13
C VAL A 72 7.94 5.49 -0.80
N ASP A 73 7.26 6.56 -0.41
CA ASP A 73 6.45 6.61 0.81
C ASP A 73 5.21 5.73 0.71
N ALA A 74 4.55 5.71 -0.46
CA ALA A 74 3.43 4.81 -0.71
C ALA A 74 3.85 3.34 -0.55
N MET A 75 4.97 2.96 -1.15
CA MET A 75 5.53 1.62 -1.02
C MET A 75 5.98 1.31 0.40
N ASN A 76 6.67 2.24 1.06
CA ASN A 76 7.18 2.02 2.41
C ASN A 76 6.07 1.88 3.46
N ARG A 77 5.02 2.70 3.35
CA ARG A 77 3.93 2.76 4.35
C ARG A 77 2.79 1.79 4.06
N TYR A 78 2.51 1.51 2.79
CA TYR A 78 1.34 0.74 2.41
C TYR A 78 1.65 -0.50 1.57
N GLY A 79 2.89 -0.64 1.07
CA GLY A 79 3.34 -1.78 0.28
C GLY A 79 2.83 -1.80 -1.16
N VAL A 80 2.27 -0.69 -1.65
CA VAL A 80 1.68 -0.60 -2.98
C VAL A 80 1.70 0.85 -3.48
N ASP A 81 1.80 1.04 -4.80
CA ASP A 81 1.79 2.34 -5.48
C ASP A 81 0.39 2.99 -5.56
N LYS A 82 -0.63 2.30 -5.10
CA LYS A 82 -2.03 2.72 -5.08
C LYS A 82 -2.71 2.32 -3.77
N PRO A 83 -2.35 2.99 -2.66
CA PRO A 83 -2.80 2.60 -1.35
C PRO A 83 -4.26 2.98 -1.08
N ASP A 84 -4.98 2.09 -0.43
CA ASP A 84 -6.21 2.44 0.26
C ASP A 84 -5.85 3.09 1.61
N VAL A 85 -6.05 4.40 1.72
CA VAL A 85 -5.71 5.17 2.92
C VAL A 85 -6.89 5.39 3.86
N ARG A 86 -8.06 4.75 3.60
CA ARG A 86 -9.25 4.86 4.45
C ARG A 86 -9.07 4.19 5.81
N PHE A 87 -8.09 3.34 5.93
CA PHE A 87 -7.69 2.68 7.18
C PHE A 87 -6.18 2.77 7.36
N GLY A 88 -5.72 2.76 8.59
CA GLY A 88 -4.29 2.77 8.94
C GLY A 88 -3.58 1.48 8.52
N LEU A 89 -3.01 0.75 9.46
CA LEU A 89 -2.25 -0.47 9.23
C LEU A 89 -1.01 -0.19 8.37
N GLU A 90 -0.25 0.84 8.73
CA GLU A 90 0.97 1.18 8.02
C GLU A 90 2.09 0.18 8.30
N LEU A 91 2.90 -0.07 7.30
CA LEU A 91 4.11 -0.88 7.41
C LEU A 91 5.20 -0.05 8.10
N VAL A 92 5.99 -0.71 8.93
CA VAL A 92 7.15 -0.11 9.61
C VAL A 92 8.40 -0.85 9.22
N ASP A 93 9.48 -0.12 8.97
CA ASP A 93 10.79 -0.68 8.64
C ASP A 93 11.59 -0.97 9.91
N PHE A 94 12.06 -2.20 10.04
CA PHE A 94 12.88 -2.69 11.15
C PHE A 94 14.24 -3.20 10.70
N THR A 95 14.68 -2.84 9.50
CA THR A 95 15.93 -3.33 8.92
C THR A 95 17.13 -3.07 9.83
N GLU A 96 17.29 -1.85 10.32
CA GLU A 96 18.39 -1.52 11.23
C GLU A 96 18.24 -2.18 12.60
N THR A 97 17.00 -2.32 13.11
CA THR A 97 16.72 -3.00 14.38
C THR A 97 17.18 -4.46 14.37
N PHE A 98 16.94 -5.17 13.26
CA PHE A 98 17.25 -6.59 13.13
C PHE A 98 18.59 -6.91 12.46
N LYS A 99 19.43 -5.94 12.20
CA LYS A 99 20.73 -6.09 11.55
C LYS A 99 21.67 -7.05 12.29
N THR A 100 21.62 -7.04 13.60
CA THR A 100 22.43 -7.89 14.50
C THR A 100 21.57 -8.90 15.27
N SER A 101 20.36 -9.18 14.79
CA SER A 101 19.42 -10.06 15.47
C SER A 101 19.94 -11.49 15.62
N GLY A 102 19.58 -12.11 16.75
CA GLY A 102 19.78 -13.55 16.95
C GLY A 102 18.94 -14.44 16.01
N PHE A 103 17.90 -13.87 15.37
CA PHE A 103 17.11 -14.59 14.38
C PHE A 103 17.81 -14.59 13.02
N LYS A 104 18.51 -15.68 12.72
CA LYS A 104 19.39 -15.82 11.54
C LYS A 104 18.73 -15.47 10.21
N VAL A 105 17.41 -15.72 10.04
CA VAL A 105 16.70 -15.40 8.80
C VAL A 105 16.68 -13.90 8.57
N PHE A 106 16.41 -13.10 9.60
CA PHE A 106 16.40 -11.64 9.51
C PHE A 106 17.81 -11.11 9.29
N GLN A 107 18.77 -11.57 10.10
CA GLN A 107 20.17 -11.17 9.97
C GLN A 107 20.70 -11.46 8.54
N ALA A 108 20.48 -12.66 8.01
CA ALA A 108 20.93 -13.01 6.67
C ALA A 108 20.25 -12.20 5.57
N THR A 109 18.96 -11.86 5.73
CA THR A 109 18.24 -11.00 4.78
C THR A 109 18.87 -9.61 4.73
N VAL A 110 19.12 -9.00 5.88
CA VAL A 110 19.73 -7.67 5.96
C VAL A 110 21.17 -7.69 5.43
N ALA A 111 21.96 -8.71 5.79
CA ALA A 111 23.32 -8.87 5.27
C ALA A 111 23.35 -9.05 3.73
N GLY A 112 22.29 -9.61 3.15
CA GLY A 112 22.11 -9.74 1.70
C GLY A 112 21.51 -8.50 1.02
N GLY A 113 21.39 -7.36 1.71
CA GLY A 113 20.82 -6.12 1.17
C GLY A 113 19.29 -6.07 1.12
N GLY A 114 18.61 -7.04 1.74
CA GLY A 114 17.16 -7.02 1.91
C GLY A 114 16.72 -6.18 3.11
N VAL A 115 15.41 -6.07 3.28
CA VAL A 115 14.77 -5.30 4.35
C VAL A 115 13.91 -6.18 5.24
N ILE A 116 13.69 -5.73 6.47
CA ILE A 116 12.72 -6.31 7.40
C ILE A 116 11.62 -5.29 7.62
N LYS A 117 10.42 -5.61 7.16
CA LYS A 117 9.24 -4.78 7.40
C LYS A 117 8.24 -5.53 8.27
N ALA A 118 7.47 -4.78 9.04
CA ALA A 118 6.44 -5.32 9.91
C ALA A 118 5.13 -4.56 9.78
N LEU A 119 4.04 -5.25 10.11
CA LEU A 119 2.67 -4.74 10.13
C LEU A 119 2.01 -5.17 11.44
N ASN A 120 1.39 -4.23 12.18
CA ASN A 120 0.57 -4.56 13.34
C ASN A 120 -0.90 -4.76 12.94
N ALA A 121 -1.39 -5.98 13.09
CA ALA A 121 -2.80 -6.34 12.98
C ALA A 121 -3.47 -6.20 14.37
N LYS A 122 -3.88 -4.97 14.70
CA LYS A 122 -4.44 -4.63 16.01
C LYS A 122 -5.69 -5.42 16.34
N GLY A 123 -5.69 -6.04 17.51
CA GLY A 123 -6.84 -6.79 18.03
C GLY A 123 -7.12 -8.12 17.31
N LEU A 124 -6.17 -8.70 16.57
CA LEU A 124 -6.33 -9.97 15.85
C LEU A 124 -5.57 -11.15 16.46
N ALA A 125 -5.16 -11.11 17.72
CA ALA A 125 -4.54 -12.27 18.37
C ALA A 125 -5.41 -13.53 18.34
N ASP A 126 -6.75 -13.37 18.24
CA ASP A 126 -7.74 -14.42 18.10
C ASP A 126 -7.78 -15.09 16.71
N LEU A 127 -6.84 -14.77 15.80
CA LEU A 127 -6.73 -15.46 14.51
C LEU A 127 -6.62 -16.97 14.69
N THR A 128 -7.48 -17.71 13.98
CA THR A 128 -7.45 -19.16 13.93
C THR A 128 -6.25 -19.67 13.15
N GLN A 129 -5.88 -20.93 13.34
CA GLN A 129 -4.81 -21.57 12.57
C GLN A 129 -5.11 -21.58 11.06
N GLY A 130 -6.39 -21.73 10.68
CA GLY A 130 -6.82 -21.67 9.28
C GLY A 130 -6.62 -20.30 8.66
N GLU A 131 -6.96 -19.22 9.37
CA GLU A 131 -6.74 -17.85 8.92
C GLU A 131 -5.26 -17.53 8.81
N LEU A 132 -4.44 -17.92 9.78
CA LEU A 132 -2.99 -17.76 9.73
C LEU A 132 -2.37 -18.50 8.53
N LYS A 133 -2.82 -19.75 8.29
CA LYS A 133 -2.37 -20.53 7.13
C LYS A 133 -2.75 -19.85 5.81
N ASN A 134 -3.97 -19.33 5.70
CA ASN A 134 -4.41 -18.60 4.52
C ASN A 134 -3.53 -17.36 4.26
N LEU A 135 -3.23 -16.58 5.29
CA LEU A 135 -2.31 -15.43 5.18
C LEU A 135 -0.90 -15.87 4.75
N GLU A 136 -0.41 -16.97 5.29
CA GLU A 136 0.88 -17.55 4.89
C GLU A 136 0.88 -18.02 3.43
N ASP A 137 -0.18 -18.70 2.98
CA ASP A 137 -0.32 -19.17 1.60
C ASP A 137 -0.37 -18.00 0.61
N ILE A 138 -1.06 -16.92 0.98
CA ILE A 138 -1.04 -15.66 0.22
C ILE A 138 0.38 -15.07 0.16
N ALA A 139 1.10 -15.00 1.26
CA ALA A 139 2.48 -14.54 1.27
C ALA A 139 3.38 -15.42 0.38
N LYS A 140 3.21 -16.75 0.43
CA LYS A 140 3.94 -17.71 -0.42
C LYS A 140 3.63 -17.53 -1.90
N SER A 141 2.39 -17.25 -2.28
CA SER A 141 2.02 -16.97 -3.67
C SER A 141 2.75 -15.74 -4.25
N LEU A 142 3.17 -14.82 -3.38
CA LEU A 142 4.01 -13.67 -3.72
C LEU A 142 5.52 -13.97 -3.57
N GLY A 143 5.87 -15.24 -3.39
CA GLY A 143 7.23 -15.74 -3.33
C GLY A 143 7.90 -15.60 -1.96
N ALA A 144 7.16 -15.40 -0.87
CA ALA A 144 7.71 -15.54 0.47
C ALA A 144 8.04 -17.00 0.76
N LYS A 145 9.05 -17.26 1.59
CA LYS A 145 9.33 -18.61 2.10
C LYS A 145 8.40 -19.04 3.24
N GLY A 146 7.73 -18.07 3.87
CA GLY A 146 6.79 -18.21 4.97
C GLY A 146 6.37 -16.81 5.44
N LEU A 147 5.44 -16.75 6.38
CA LEU A 147 4.99 -15.50 7.01
C LEU A 147 5.29 -15.57 8.51
N ALA A 148 6.36 -14.89 8.93
CA ALA A 148 6.69 -14.79 10.35
C ALA A 148 5.68 -13.87 11.06
N PHE A 149 5.25 -14.26 12.25
CA PHE A 149 4.34 -13.46 13.06
C PHE A 149 4.60 -13.61 14.56
N ILE A 150 4.12 -12.66 15.34
CA ILE A 150 4.09 -12.67 16.81
C ILE A 150 2.69 -12.33 17.24
N LYS A 151 2.08 -13.14 18.10
CA LYS A 151 0.84 -12.81 18.83
C LYS A 151 1.19 -12.24 20.20
N VAL A 152 0.46 -11.25 20.64
CA VAL A 152 0.53 -10.74 22.02
C VAL A 152 -0.75 -11.15 22.74
N GLU A 153 -0.65 -12.03 23.72
CA GLU A 153 -1.78 -12.56 24.47
C GLU A 153 -1.47 -12.64 25.95
N GLY A 154 -2.25 -11.96 26.80
CA GLY A 154 -2.04 -11.90 28.23
C GLY A 154 -0.75 -11.20 28.62
N GLY A 155 -0.31 -10.23 27.81
CA GLY A 155 0.97 -9.54 28.00
C GLY A 155 2.19 -10.34 27.54
N GLU A 156 2.01 -11.57 27.08
CA GLU A 156 3.09 -12.44 26.61
C GLU A 156 3.16 -12.49 25.07
N TRP A 157 4.38 -12.56 24.57
CA TRP A 157 4.64 -12.70 23.13
C TRP A 157 4.74 -14.18 22.75
N LYS A 158 3.79 -14.65 21.96
CA LYS A 158 3.69 -16.06 21.53
C LYS A 158 4.13 -16.20 20.07
N SER A 159 5.33 -16.73 19.89
CA SER A 159 5.87 -17.14 18.57
C SER A 159 7.16 -17.94 18.72
N PRO A 160 7.47 -18.87 17.81
CA PRO A 160 8.76 -19.57 17.79
C PRO A 160 9.98 -18.66 17.62
N ILE A 161 9.79 -17.45 17.03
CA ILE A 161 10.90 -16.53 16.74
C ILE A 161 11.24 -15.61 17.92
N VAL A 162 10.35 -15.43 18.88
CA VAL A 162 10.53 -14.49 20.02
C VAL A 162 11.75 -14.82 20.88
N LYS A 163 12.08 -16.13 21.01
CA LYS A 163 13.25 -16.56 21.78
C LYS A 163 14.61 -16.09 21.22
N PHE A 164 14.62 -15.61 20.00
CA PHE A 164 15.83 -15.08 19.34
C PHE A 164 15.94 -13.57 19.46
N PHE A 165 14.89 -12.90 19.95
CA PHE A 165 14.85 -11.44 20.04
C PHE A 165 15.42 -10.95 21.35
N SER A 166 16.29 -9.95 21.26
CA SER A 166 16.78 -9.21 22.41
C SER A 166 15.69 -8.31 23.00
N GLU A 167 15.86 -7.88 24.24
CA GLU A 167 14.92 -6.94 24.89
C GLU A 167 14.87 -5.58 24.15
N ALA A 168 15.99 -5.15 23.54
CA ALA A 168 16.03 -3.93 22.74
C ALA A 168 15.17 -4.06 21.46
N GLU A 169 15.21 -5.21 20.78
CA GLU A 169 14.37 -5.50 19.61
C GLU A 169 12.89 -5.55 19.99
N LYS A 170 12.55 -6.17 21.13
CA LYS A 170 11.17 -6.20 21.63
C LYS A 170 10.67 -4.80 22.00
N ALA A 171 11.50 -4.01 22.65
CA ALA A 171 11.17 -2.61 22.99
C ALA A 171 10.94 -1.76 21.73
N ALA A 172 11.80 -1.92 20.71
CA ALA A 172 11.64 -1.24 19.42
C ALA A 172 10.34 -1.64 18.71
N LEU A 173 9.99 -2.94 18.66
CA LEU A 173 8.74 -3.42 18.11
C LEU A 173 7.53 -2.85 18.85
N THR A 174 7.55 -2.87 20.19
CA THR A 174 6.47 -2.29 21.01
C THR A 174 6.30 -0.80 20.72
N ALA A 175 7.39 -0.04 20.70
CA ALA A 175 7.34 1.42 20.55
C ALA A 175 6.91 1.82 19.13
N GLN A 176 7.49 1.20 18.08
CA GLN A 176 7.28 1.65 16.70
C GLN A 176 6.01 1.09 16.08
N LEU A 177 5.62 -0.16 16.38
CA LEU A 177 4.36 -0.76 15.92
C LEU A 177 3.18 -0.41 16.84
N GLY A 178 3.45 0.07 18.05
CA GLY A 178 2.41 0.24 19.06
C GLY A 178 1.75 -1.09 19.43
N LEU A 179 2.56 -2.17 19.56
CA LEU A 179 2.06 -3.50 19.91
C LEU A 179 1.47 -3.49 21.32
N ALA A 180 0.27 -4.03 21.45
CA ALA A 180 -0.46 -4.17 22.68
C ALA A 180 -1.02 -5.60 22.82
N ASP A 181 -1.53 -5.89 24.01
CA ASP A 181 -2.25 -7.16 24.22
C ASP A 181 -3.43 -7.30 23.27
N GLY A 182 -3.58 -8.48 22.70
CA GLY A 182 -4.58 -8.76 21.67
C GLY A 182 -4.12 -8.50 20.21
N ASP A 183 -2.89 -8.03 19.98
CA ASP A 183 -2.36 -7.72 18.66
C ASP A 183 -1.59 -8.88 18.01
N VAL A 184 -1.43 -8.81 16.68
CA VAL A 184 -0.52 -9.69 15.92
C VAL A 184 0.40 -8.84 15.05
N ALA A 185 1.71 -9.01 15.20
CA ALA A 185 2.68 -8.46 14.28
C ALA A 185 3.03 -9.49 13.19
N PHE A 186 2.91 -9.10 11.91
CA PHE A 186 3.39 -9.86 10.77
C PHE A 186 4.66 -9.26 10.21
N PHE A 187 5.58 -10.12 9.70
CA PHE A 187 6.87 -9.69 9.18
C PHE A 187 7.11 -10.20 7.77
N ALA A 188 7.75 -9.37 6.95
CA ALA A 188 8.37 -9.78 5.69
C ALA A 188 9.86 -9.46 5.72
N ALA A 189 10.66 -10.47 5.36
CA ALA A 189 12.11 -10.40 5.23
C ALA A 189 12.49 -10.77 3.79
N ALA A 190 12.80 -9.78 2.94
CA ALA A 190 13.01 -9.96 1.51
C ALA A 190 13.69 -8.72 0.89
N PRO A 191 14.06 -8.70 -0.40
CA PRO A 191 14.34 -7.48 -1.13
C PRO A 191 13.18 -6.48 -0.99
N TRP A 192 13.49 -5.18 -0.98
CA TRP A 192 12.55 -4.11 -0.62
C TRP A 192 11.19 -4.18 -1.34
N GLU A 193 11.20 -4.28 -2.67
CA GLU A 193 9.96 -4.37 -3.45
C GLU A 193 9.10 -5.56 -3.06
N LYS A 194 9.75 -6.71 -2.84
CA LYS A 194 9.08 -7.94 -2.48
C LYS A 194 8.51 -7.90 -1.06
N ALA A 195 9.25 -7.35 -0.10
CA ALA A 195 8.78 -7.16 1.27
C ALA A 195 7.56 -6.22 1.31
N CYS A 196 7.60 -5.12 0.54
CA CYS A 196 6.49 -4.22 0.36
C CYS A 196 5.26 -4.93 -0.24
N ALA A 197 5.43 -5.65 -1.36
CA ALA A 197 4.32 -6.34 -2.03
C ALA A 197 3.66 -7.41 -1.12
N ILE A 198 4.46 -8.21 -0.39
CA ILE A 198 3.95 -9.20 0.55
C ILE A 198 3.11 -8.54 1.63
N LEU A 199 3.68 -7.59 2.37
CA LEU A 199 2.95 -6.95 3.48
C LEU A 199 1.83 -6.03 3.01
N GLY A 200 1.95 -5.41 1.84
CA GLY A 200 0.87 -4.65 1.22
C GLY A 200 -0.36 -5.53 0.94
N ARG A 201 -0.16 -6.76 0.48
CA ARG A 201 -1.24 -7.73 0.31
C ARG A 201 -1.78 -8.21 1.66
N ILE A 202 -0.91 -8.60 2.60
CA ILE A 202 -1.33 -9.00 3.95
C ILE A 202 -2.11 -7.88 4.64
N ARG A 203 -1.74 -6.62 4.46
CA ARG A 203 -2.46 -5.45 4.97
C ARG A 203 -3.92 -5.43 4.53
N LEU A 204 -4.21 -5.72 3.28
CA LEU A 204 -5.59 -5.77 2.76
C LEU A 204 -6.38 -6.94 3.35
N GLU A 205 -5.77 -8.11 3.48
CA GLU A 205 -6.41 -9.28 4.10
C GLU A 205 -6.70 -9.05 5.59
N VAL A 206 -5.75 -8.43 6.31
CA VAL A 206 -5.93 -8.02 7.71
C VAL A 206 -7.09 -7.02 7.84
N ALA A 207 -7.17 -6.03 6.95
CA ALA A 207 -8.28 -5.07 6.94
C ALA A 207 -9.62 -5.78 6.71
N ALA A 208 -9.71 -6.73 5.77
CA ALA A 208 -10.91 -7.51 5.52
C ALA A 208 -11.32 -8.36 6.73
N LEU A 209 -10.35 -8.99 7.42
CA LEU A 209 -10.61 -9.74 8.65
C LEU A 209 -11.13 -8.84 9.78
N LEU A 210 -10.54 -7.65 9.94
CA LEU A 210 -10.99 -6.66 10.91
C LEU A 210 -12.41 -6.16 10.61
N GLN A 211 -12.74 -5.91 9.34
CA GLN A 211 -14.10 -5.56 8.93
C GLN A 211 -15.09 -6.67 9.23
N LYS A 212 -14.76 -7.92 8.86
CA LYS A 212 -15.60 -9.10 9.16
C LYS A 212 -15.90 -9.27 10.64
N ARG A 213 -14.96 -8.85 11.50
CA ARG A 213 -15.10 -8.92 12.97
C ARG A 213 -15.69 -7.65 13.58
N GLY A 214 -16.10 -6.67 12.78
CA GLY A 214 -16.60 -5.38 13.25
C GLY A 214 -15.59 -4.51 13.99
N LYS A 215 -14.28 -4.81 13.84
CA LYS A 215 -13.17 -4.07 14.47
C LYS A 215 -12.63 -2.94 13.59
N LEU A 216 -13.04 -2.89 12.32
CA LEU A 216 -12.72 -1.84 11.37
C LEU A 216 -13.99 -1.48 10.59
N ALA A 217 -14.36 -0.22 10.59
CA ALA A 217 -15.45 0.29 9.76
C ALA A 217 -14.87 1.13 8.61
N ILE A 218 -15.07 0.67 7.37
CA ILE A 218 -14.80 1.44 6.16
C ILE A 218 -16.17 1.75 5.56
N ARG A 219 -16.53 3.03 5.53
CA ARG A 219 -17.80 3.46 4.97
C ARG A 219 -17.73 3.47 3.45
N ALA A 220 -18.80 3.08 2.78
CA ALA A 220 -18.89 3.09 1.32
C ALA A 220 -18.80 4.51 0.72
N ASP A 221 -19.18 5.53 1.50
CA ASP A 221 -19.15 6.95 1.15
C ASP A 221 -17.86 7.67 1.59
N ASP A 222 -16.88 6.97 2.15
CA ASP A 222 -15.58 7.54 2.53
C ASP A 222 -14.60 7.50 1.34
N TRP A 223 -14.65 8.56 0.53
CA TRP A 223 -13.77 8.74 -0.61
C TRP A 223 -12.48 9.44 -0.21
N LYS A 224 -11.34 8.78 -0.40
CA LYS A 224 -10.00 9.33 -0.13
C LYS A 224 -9.20 9.37 -1.43
N PHE A 225 -9.08 10.56 -1.99
CA PHE A 225 -8.28 10.80 -3.18
C PHE A 225 -6.88 11.24 -2.80
N LEU A 226 -5.90 10.77 -3.54
CA LEU A 226 -4.52 11.22 -3.43
C LEU A 226 -3.78 11.04 -4.76
N TRP A 227 -2.73 11.79 -4.94
CA TRP A 227 -1.77 11.61 -6.01
C TRP A 227 -0.57 10.82 -5.52
N VAL A 228 -0.22 9.73 -6.19
CA VAL A 228 1.10 9.12 -6.01
C VAL A 228 2.03 9.74 -7.04
N VAL A 229 3.08 10.40 -6.56
CA VAL A 229 4.00 11.20 -7.36
C VAL A 229 5.41 10.61 -7.38
N ASP A 230 6.25 11.07 -8.30
CA ASP A 230 7.67 10.69 -8.40
C ASP A 230 7.92 9.19 -8.63
N THR A 231 7.01 8.56 -9.39
CA THR A 231 7.03 7.12 -9.68
C THR A 231 8.19 6.67 -10.57
N ILE A 232 8.93 7.58 -11.22
CA ILE A 232 9.91 7.26 -12.29
C ILE A 232 11.34 7.62 -11.92
N SER A 233 11.58 8.48 -10.93
CA SER A 233 12.92 9.05 -10.68
C SER A 233 13.97 8.03 -10.22
N GLN A 234 13.59 6.83 -9.81
CA GLN A 234 14.54 5.82 -9.32
C GLN A 234 14.86 4.70 -10.32
N ALA A 235 14.06 4.52 -11.37
CA ALA A 235 14.25 3.41 -12.30
C ALA A 235 15.14 3.74 -13.52
N PHE A 236 15.28 5.02 -13.90
CA PHE A 236 16.08 5.43 -15.07
C PHE A 236 16.74 6.79 -14.86
N PRO A 237 18.09 6.85 -14.73
CA PRO A 237 18.83 8.10 -14.66
C PRO A 237 19.11 8.69 -16.05
N THR A 238 18.08 8.99 -16.82
CA THR A 238 18.23 9.74 -18.09
C THR A 238 17.29 10.93 -18.14
N PRO A 239 17.78 12.12 -18.54
CA PRO A 239 17.01 13.36 -18.57
C PRO A 239 16.19 13.46 -19.86
N SER A 240 15.16 12.66 -19.98
CA SER A 240 14.10 12.91 -20.95
C SER A 240 12.80 12.89 -20.17
N ALA A 241 12.24 14.09 -20.02
CA ALA A 241 10.97 14.32 -19.35
C ALA A 241 9.82 13.67 -20.13
N ILE A 242 9.64 12.37 -19.99
CA ILE A 242 8.37 11.75 -20.27
C ILE A 242 7.54 11.94 -19.01
N ILE A 243 6.67 12.94 -19.02
CA ILE A 243 5.63 13.08 -18.00
C ILE A 243 4.68 11.89 -18.21
N ARG A 244 4.93 10.80 -17.50
CA ARG A 244 3.92 9.76 -17.38
C ARG A 244 2.87 10.26 -16.40
N THR A 245 1.63 10.22 -16.84
CA THR A 245 0.46 10.62 -16.07
C THR A 245 0.47 9.97 -14.69
N PRO A 246 0.32 10.75 -13.61
CA PRO A 246 0.17 10.20 -12.27
C PRO A 246 -1.08 9.31 -12.23
N SER A 247 -0.98 8.17 -11.58
CA SER A 247 -2.11 7.29 -11.40
C SER A 247 -3.09 7.92 -10.41
N ILE A 248 -4.30 8.27 -10.88
CA ILE A 248 -5.42 8.62 -10.01
C ILE A 248 -6.01 7.32 -9.54
N LEU A 249 -6.10 7.15 -8.23
CA LEU A 249 -6.72 5.98 -7.67
C LEU A 249 -8.15 6.24 -7.29
N PHE A 250 -9.02 5.51 -7.96
CA PHE A 250 -10.39 5.31 -7.55
C PHE A 250 -10.49 3.92 -6.90
N ARG A 251 -10.89 3.84 -5.67
CA ARG A 251 -11.40 2.62 -5.12
C ARG A 251 -12.75 2.90 -4.48
N ALA A 252 -13.79 2.52 -5.21
CA ALA A 252 -15.07 2.18 -4.63
C ALA A 252 -15.00 0.71 -4.22
N SER A 253 -15.53 0.37 -3.08
CA SER A 253 -15.77 -1.01 -2.66
C SER A 253 -16.88 -1.64 -3.48
#